data_9dced5d6f3ad92edc4b7d85436c7650a
#
_entry.id   9dced5d6f3ad92edc4b7d85436c7650a
#
_cell.length_a   1.000
_cell.length_b   1.000
_cell.length_c   1.000
_cell.angle_alpha   90.00
_cell.angle_beta   90.00
_cell.angle_gamma   90.00
#
_symmetry.space_group_name_H-M   'P 1'
#
loop_
_entity.id
_entity.type
_entity.pdbx_description
1 polymer ?
#
loop_
_entity_poly.entity_id
_entity_poly.type
_entity_poly.pdbx_seq_one_letter_code
_entity_poly.pdbx_strand_id
1 'polypeptide(L)'
;MAEGHKPVVFVHGLWLHASSWGNWVDLFAEKGYSATAPGWPGDSDTVEETRANPDRVAGVGLDAVVDHYAQAIGGLDEKPIAIGHSFGGLIVQRLLGQGLASAAVAIDPAPIKGVLALPPSALKVASIALRSPSNKHKAIALTREQFRYGFGNALSEQESNDLFDRWTIPSPGLPLFEGAFAAFSSHSPARVDTRNSSRGPLLVTAGGKDHTVPPAISRSTVKLYRHSSAVTDHREFPDRGHSLTIDSGWRDIADAVLHWLKEKGL
;
A
#
# COMPACT_ATOMS: atom_id res chain seq x y z
N MET A 1 -32.00 4.04 15.25
CA MET A 1 -30.57 4.37 15.33
C MET A 1 -30.10 4.39 13.89
N ALA A 2 -29.51 5.48 13.41
CA ALA A 2 -28.90 5.47 12.08
C ALA A 2 -27.83 4.38 12.08
N GLU A 3 -27.91 3.40 11.17
CA GLU A 3 -26.82 2.46 10.96
C GLU A 3 -25.59 3.29 10.58
N GLY A 4 -24.62 3.36 11.48
CA GLY A 4 -23.36 4.04 11.21
C GLY A 4 -22.65 3.30 10.07
N HIS A 5 -22.31 4.02 9.00
CA HIS A 5 -21.55 3.44 7.90
C HIS A 5 -20.15 3.07 8.38
N LYS A 6 -19.76 1.80 8.23
CA LYS A 6 -18.44 1.31 8.69
C LYS A 6 -17.31 2.09 8.02
N PRO A 7 -16.36 2.66 8.78
CA PRO A 7 -15.30 3.45 8.18
C PRO A 7 -14.29 2.58 7.43
N VAL A 8 -13.87 3.09 6.27
CA VAL A 8 -12.81 2.51 5.44
C VAL A 8 -11.77 3.57 5.16
N VAL A 9 -10.50 3.24 5.41
CA VAL A 9 -9.37 4.13 5.14
C VAL A 9 -8.47 3.49 4.10
N PHE A 10 -8.30 4.19 2.97
CA PHE A 10 -7.38 3.79 1.90
C PHE A 10 -6.00 4.41 2.12
N VAL A 11 -4.96 3.61 1.93
CA VAL A 11 -3.55 4.01 2.13
C VAL A 11 -2.77 3.75 0.85
N HIS A 12 -2.33 4.82 0.19
CA HIS A 12 -1.54 4.70 -1.03
C HIS A 12 -0.09 4.25 -0.75
N GLY A 13 0.58 3.79 -1.79
CA GLY A 13 2.01 3.45 -1.75
C GLY A 13 2.90 4.61 -2.20
N LEU A 14 4.19 4.33 -2.39
CA LEU A 14 5.11 5.30 -2.99
C LEU A 14 4.70 5.59 -4.43
N TRP A 15 4.98 6.82 -4.85
CA TRP A 15 4.82 7.34 -6.22
C TRP A 15 3.38 7.51 -6.71
N LEU A 16 2.38 7.18 -5.93
CA LEU A 16 0.97 7.43 -6.27
C LEU A 16 0.35 8.41 -5.28
N HIS A 17 -0.40 9.37 -5.79
CA HIS A 17 -1.15 10.33 -4.98
C HIS A 17 -2.40 9.69 -4.38
N ALA A 18 -2.84 10.17 -3.20
CA ALA A 18 -4.03 9.67 -2.51
C ALA A 18 -5.31 9.72 -3.37
N SER A 19 -5.44 10.72 -4.26
CA SER A 19 -6.57 10.82 -5.19
C SER A 19 -6.69 9.67 -6.19
N SER A 20 -5.65 8.83 -6.32
CA SER A 20 -5.70 7.59 -7.11
C SER A 20 -6.72 6.57 -6.56
N TRP A 21 -7.13 6.71 -5.31
CA TRP A 21 -8.19 5.92 -4.69
C TRP A 21 -9.62 6.42 -4.96
N GLY A 22 -9.80 7.54 -5.70
CA GLY A 22 -11.11 8.17 -5.91
C GLY A 22 -12.19 7.18 -6.34
N ASN A 23 -11.93 6.38 -7.37
CA ASN A 23 -12.87 5.36 -7.84
C ASN A 23 -13.24 4.32 -6.75
N TRP A 24 -12.30 3.96 -5.88
CA TRP A 24 -12.56 3.04 -4.77
C TRP A 24 -13.39 3.71 -3.67
N VAL A 25 -13.09 4.96 -3.34
CA VAL A 25 -13.86 5.74 -2.37
C VAL A 25 -15.32 5.82 -2.80
N ASP A 26 -15.58 6.18 -4.06
CA ASP A 26 -16.92 6.27 -4.62
C ASP A 26 -17.64 4.91 -4.58
N LEU A 27 -16.97 3.84 -5.03
CA LEU A 27 -17.53 2.49 -5.01
C LEU A 27 -17.88 2.02 -3.60
N PHE A 28 -16.98 2.25 -2.62
CA PHE A 28 -17.23 1.82 -1.25
C PHE A 28 -18.35 2.65 -0.59
N ALA A 29 -18.43 3.94 -0.91
CA ALA A 29 -19.55 4.78 -0.48
C ALA A 29 -20.90 4.28 -1.04
N GLU A 30 -20.95 3.89 -2.32
CA GLU A 30 -22.15 3.24 -2.94
C GLU A 30 -22.53 1.92 -2.24
N LYS A 31 -21.56 1.23 -1.62
CA LYS A 31 -21.79 -0.01 -0.86
C LYS A 31 -22.10 0.21 0.62
N GLY A 32 -22.23 1.47 1.06
CA GLY A 32 -22.61 1.82 2.42
C GLY A 32 -21.45 1.92 3.41
N TYR A 33 -20.22 2.11 2.95
CA TYR A 33 -19.10 2.41 3.81
C TYR A 33 -18.83 3.92 3.90
N SER A 34 -18.26 4.38 5.01
CA SER A 34 -17.69 5.72 5.13
C SER A 34 -16.22 5.69 4.71
N ALA A 35 -15.97 5.91 3.42
CA ALA A 35 -14.65 5.70 2.81
C ALA A 35 -13.86 7.01 2.68
N THR A 36 -12.57 6.98 3.06
CA THR A 36 -11.64 8.11 2.92
C THR A 36 -10.27 7.65 2.45
N ALA A 37 -9.52 8.54 1.81
CA ALA A 37 -8.18 8.28 1.33
C ALA A 37 -7.26 9.47 1.68
N PRO A 38 -6.77 9.57 2.93
CA PRO A 38 -5.83 10.63 3.31
C PRO A 38 -4.49 10.44 2.61
N GLY A 39 -3.78 11.55 2.30
CA GLY A 39 -2.41 11.55 1.80
C GLY A 39 -1.39 11.17 2.86
N TRP A 40 -0.15 10.94 2.43
CA TRP A 40 1.00 10.81 3.34
C TRP A 40 1.41 12.18 3.89
N PRO A 41 2.16 12.23 5.02
CA PRO A 41 2.73 13.48 5.51
C PRO A 41 3.54 14.18 4.42
N GLY A 42 3.19 15.44 4.15
CA GLY A 42 3.85 16.25 3.12
C GLY A 42 3.17 16.24 1.76
N ASP A 43 2.27 15.31 1.47
CA ASP A 43 1.44 15.40 0.27
C ASP A 43 0.57 16.67 0.31
N SER A 44 0.37 17.28 -0.83
CA SER A 44 -0.60 18.37 -1.02
C SER A 44 -1.95 17.79 -1.43
N ASP A 45 -2.97 18.64 -1.57
CA ASP A 45 -4.33 18.21 -1.92
C ASP A 45 -4.44 17.70 -3.36
N THR A 46 -3.51 18.10 -4.24
CA THR A 46 -3.51 17.71 -5.66
C THR A 46 -2.17 17.11 -6.09
N VAL A 47 -2.21 16.34 -7.18
CA VAL A 47 -1.03 15.77 -7.84
C VAL A 47 -0.07 16.88 -8.28
N GLU A 48 -0.62 17.94 -8.88
CA GLU A 48 0.14 19.08 -9.41
C GLU A 48 0.87 19.82 -8.30
N GLU A 49 0.20 20.10 -7.20
CA GLU A 49 0.79 20.79 -6.03
C GLU A 49 1.86 19.93 -5.35
N THR A 50 1.63 18.61 -5.24
CA THR A 50 2.64 17.69 -4.68
C THR A 50 3.87 17.64 -5.59
N ARG A 51 3.70 17.62 -6.91
CA ARG A 51 4.81 17.67 -7.88
C ARG A 51 5.59 18.99 -7.80
N ALA A 52 4.89 20.09 -7.56
CA ALA A 52 5.51 21.42 -7.43
C ALA A 52 6.28 21.60 -6.12
N ASN A 53 5.99 20.81 -5.09
CA ASN A 53 6.57 20.93 -3.75
C ASN A 53 7.21 19.61 -3.24
N PRO A 54 8.13 18.98 -4.00
CA PRO A 54 8.66 17.66 -3.69
C PRO A 54 9.42 17.60 -2.35
N ASP A 55 9.99 18.70 -1.91
CA ASP A 55 10.77 18.76 -0.67
C ASP A 55 9.91 18.53 0.59
N ARG A 56 8.58 18.71 0.50
CA ARG A 56 7.67 18.48 1.62
C ARG A 56 7.60 17.01 2.05
N VAL A 57 7.80 16.08 1.11
CA VAL A 57 7.80 14.63 1.38
C VAL A 57 9.21 14.09 1.64
N ALA A 58 10.26 14.90 1.42
CA ALA A 58 11.64 14.46 1.57
C ALA A 58 11.95 14.03 3.01
N GLY A 59 12.55 12.84 3.18
CA GLY A 59 12.93 12.31 4.49
C GLY A 59 11.77 11.78 5.35
N VAL A 60 10.54 11.75 4.86
CA VAL A 60 9.42 11.09 5.54
C VAL A 60 9.67 9.57 5.57
N GLY A 61 9.70 8.99 6.77
CA GLY A 61 9.90 7.55 7.00
C GLY A 61 8.62 6.82 7.34
N LEU A 62 8.69 5.48 7.37
CA LEU A 62 7.53 4.62 7.62
C LEU A 62 6.87 4.86 8.98
N ASP A 63 7.65 5.13 10.05
CA ASP A 63 7.05 5.41 11.36
C ASP A 63 6.21 6.68 11.33
N ALA A 64 6.71 7.76 10.72
CA ALA A 64 5.95 9.01 10.58
C ALA A 64 4.65 8.81 9.79
N VAL A 65 4.66 7.98 8.73
CA VAL A 65 3.46 7.65 7.97
C VAL A 65 2.48 6.84 8.80
N VAL A 66 2.95 5.81 9.53
CA VAL A 66 2.07 5.01 10.40
C VAL A 66 1.45 5.86 11.51
N ASP A 67 2.23 6.73 12.15
CA ASP A 67 1.74 7.63 13.21
C ASP A 67 0.70 8.62 12.66
N HIS A 68 0.90 9.13 11.45
CA HIS A 68 -0.07 10.00 10.77
C HIS A 68 -1.41 9.29 10.56
N TYR A 69 -1.39 8.06 10.00
CA TYR A 69 -2.63 7.29 9.84
C TYR A 69 -3.23 6.86 11.17
N ALA A 70 -2.42 6.51 12.17
CA ALA A 70 -2.91 6.20 13.52
C ALA A 70 -3.65 7.39 14.16
N GLN A 71 -3.16 8.62 13.95
CA GLN A 71 -3.85 9.84 14.39
C GLN A 71 -5.15 10.05 13.61
N ALA A 72 -5.13 9.91 12.27
CA ALA A 72 -6.32 10.09 11.43
C ALA A 72 -7.45 9.12 11.81
N ILE A 73 -7.13 7.85 12.09
CA ILE A 73 -8.13 6.84 12.47
C ILE A 73 -8.49 6.88 13.96
N GLY A 74 -7.62 7.46 14.81
CA GLY A 74 -7.87 7.58 16.24
C GLY A 74 -9.04 8.51 16.61
N GLY A 75 -9.46 9.37 15.68
CA GLY A 75 -10.63 10.24 15.81
C GLY A 75 -11.96 9.63 15.34
N LEU A 76 -11.94 8.39 14.82
CA LEU A 76 -13.15 7.70 14.35
C LEU A 76 -13.89 7.03 15.51
N ASP A 77 -15.21 6.99 15.43
CA ASP A 77 -16.07 6.38 16.47
C ASP A 77 -15.85 4.85 16.58
N GLU A 78 -15.43 4.21 15.51
CA GLU A 78 -15.08 2.79 15.48
C GLU A 78 -13.81 2.53 14.64
N LYS A 79 -13.15 1.39 14.91
CA LYS A 79 -11.95 0.98 14.17
C LYS A 79 -12.28 0.76 12.69
N PRO A 80 -11.57 1.42 11.75
CA PRO A 80 -11.84 1.27 10.33
C PRO A 80 -11.36 -0.08 9.79
N ILE A 81 -11.86 -0.43 8.60
CA ILE A 81 -11.19 -1.34 7.69
C ILE A 81 -10.07 -0.53 7.00
N ALA A 82 -8.84 -1.01 7.07
CA ALA A 82 -7.70 -0.37 6.44
C ALA A 82 -7.30 -1.11 5.15
N ILE A 83 -7.33 -0.42 4.01
CA ILE A 83 -7.01 -0.99 2.70
C ILE A 83 -5.80 -0.25 2.13
N GLY A 84 -4.72 -0.94 1.85
CA GLY A 84 -3.48 -0.30 1.41
C GLY A 84 -2.81 -1.02 0.25
N HIS A 85 -2.20 -0.23 -0.64
CA HIS A 85 -1.46 -0.72 -1.80
C HIS A 85 0.04 -0.50 -1.62
N SER A 86 0.85 -1.48 -2.01
CA SER A 86 2.32 -1.38 -1.99
C SER A 86 2.85 -1.07 -0.57
N PHE A 87 3.56 0.04 -0.35
CA PHE A 87 3.93 0.49 0.99
C PHE A 87 2.71 0.78 1.87
N GLY A 88 1.60 1.25 1.29
CA GLY A 88 0.32 1.34 2.00
C GLY A 88 -0.13 -0.02 2.54
N GLY A 89 0.12 -1.10 1.79
CA GLY A 89 -0.13 -2.46 2.23
C GLY A 89 0.74 -2.91 3.42
N LEU A 90 1.97 -2.41 3.54
CA LEU A 90 2.80 -2.59 4.74
C LEU A 90 2.22 -1.80 5.92
N ILE A 91 1.82 -0.54 5.67
CA ILE A 91 1.28 0.36 6.70
C ILE A 91 0.00 -0.21 7.31
N VAL A 92 -0.96 -0.69 6.49
CA VAL A 92 -2.22 -1.26 7.01
C VAL A 92 -1.98 -2.55 7.81
N GLN A 93 -0.97 -3.33 7.47
CA GLN A 93 -0.56 -4.48 8.28
C GLN A 93 -0.01 -4.05 9.65
N ARG A 94 0.74 -2.94 9.72
CA ARG A 94 1.20 -2.36 11.00
C ARG A 94 0.03 -1.88 11.85
N LEU A 95 -0.90 -1.11 11.25
CA LEU A 95 -2.10 -0.62 11.95
C LEU A 95 -2.95 -1.77 12.48
N LEU A 96 -3.14 -2.83 11.68
CA LEU A 96 -3.86 -4.02 12.11
C LEU A 96 -3.14 -4.76 13.24
N GLY A 97 -1.81 -4.94 13.14
CA GLY A 97 -1.00 -5.58 14.17
C GLY A 97 -1.01 -4.83 15.50
N GLN A 98 -1.14 -3.50 15.47
CA GLN A 98 -1.30 -2.62 16.63
C GLN A 98 -2.74 -2.59 17.17
N GLY A 99 -3.70 -3.28 16.51
CA GLY A 99 -5.10 -3.30 16.91
C GLY A 99 -5.85 -1.99 16.62
N LEU A 100 -5.35 -1.15 15.72
CA LEU A 100 -5.94 0.14 15.33
C LEU A 100 -6.97 0.00 14.19
N ALA A 101 -6.98 -1.11 13.46
CA ALA A 101 -7.94 -1.43 12.42
C ALA A 101 -8.76 -2.67 12.79
N SER A 102 -10.03 -2.72 12.35
CA SER A 102 -10.92 -3.88 12.55
C SER A 102 -10.60 -5.02 11.58
N ALA A 103 -10.09 -4.70 10.40
CA ALA A 103 -9.60 -5.62 9.38
C ALA A 103 -8.59 -4.88 8.49
N ALA A 104 -7.80 -5.63 7.72
CA ALA A 104 -6.95 -5.02 6.71
C ALA A 104 -6.94 -5.79 5.39
N VAL A 105 -6.77 -5.03 4.30
CA VAL A 105 -6.48 -5.56 2.96
C VAL A 105 -5.16 -4.96 2.49
N ALA A 106 -4.16 -5.81 2.33
CA ALA A 106 -2.83 -5.43 1.86
C ALA A 106 -2.69 -5.86 0.39
N ILE A 107 -2.87 -4.90 -0.52
CA ILE A 107 -2.83 -5.12 -1.97
C ILE A 107 -1.38 -4.97 -2.44
N ASP A 108 -0.81 -6.05 -2.98
CA ASP A 108 0.59 -6.12 -3.45
C ASP A 108 1.58 -5.46 -2.48
N PRO A 109 1.56 -5.87 -1.16
CA PRO A 109 2.21 -5.11 -0.10
C PRO A 109 3.73 -5.15 -0.21
N ALA A 110 4.37 -4.01 0.04
CA ALA A 110 5.82 -3.94 0.23
C ALA A 110 6.27 -4.94 1.34
N PRO A 111 7.49 -5.51 1.23
CA PRO A 111 7.95 -6.55 2.16
C PRO A 111 8.04 -6.02 3.59
N ILE A 112 7.42 -6.76 4.52
CA ILE A 112 7.59 -6.54 5.95
C ILE A 112 8.88 -7.20 6.44
N LYS A 113 9.37 -6.77 7.61
CA LYS A 113 10.56 -7.39 8.22
C LYS A 113 10.38 -8.89 8.38
N GLY A 114 11.35 -9.65 7.87
CA GLY A 114 11.35 -11.13 7.86
C GLY A 114 11.04 -11.74 6.49
N VAL A 115 10.57 -10.95 5.53
CA VAL A 115 10.50 -11.36 4.12
C VAL A 115 11.89 -11.32 3.53
N LEU A 116 12.39 -12.47 3.08
CA LEU A 116 13.73 -12.61 2.49
C LEU A 116 13.69 -12.79 0.96
N ALA A 117 12.50 -12.80 0.36
CA ALA A 117 12.37 -12.89 -1.09
C ALA A 117 12.86 -11.59 -1.75
N LEU A 118 13.86 -11.70 -2.62
CA LEU A 118 14.46 -10.58 -3.35
C LEU A 118 14.43 -10.84 -4.86
N PRO A 119 13.26 -10.82 -5.51
CA PRO A 119 13.15 -11.03 -6.95
C PRO A 119 13.94 -9.96 -7.73
N PRO A 120 14.62 -10.31 -8.84
CA PRO A 120 15.43 -9.36 -9.61
C PRO A 120 14.66 -8.13 -10.09
N SER A 121 13.39 -8.27 -10.46
CA SER A 121 12.54 -7.15 -10.88
C SER A 121 12.31 -6.16 -9.73
N ALA A 122 12.01 -6.66 -8.52
CA ALA A 122 11.85 -5.82 -7.33
C ALA A 122 13.16 -5.08 -6.98
N LEU A 123 14.30 -5.76 -7.07
CA LEU A 123 15.61 -5.13 -6.86
C LEU A 123 15.88 -4.02 -7.88
N LYS A 124 15.50 -4.22 -9.15
CA LYS A 124 15.62 -3.18 -10.18
C LYS A 124 14.78 -1.95 -9.85
N VAL A 125 13.53 -2.12 -9.40
CA VAL A 125 12.68 -0.99 -8.97
C VAL A 125 13.27 -0.31 -7.74
N ALA A 126 13.65 -1.06 -6.71
CA ALA A 126 14.25 -0.52 -5.49
C ALA A 126 15.55 0.26 -5.77
N SER A 127 16.33 -0.16 -6.78
CA SER A 127 17.59 0.50 -7.16
C SER A 127 17.40 1.96 -7.58
N ILE A 128 16.20 2.38 -7.99
CA ILE A 128 15.88 3.77 -8.34
C ILE A 128 16.22 4.70 -7.16
N ALA A 129 15.88 4.30 -5.95
CA ALA A 129 16.24 5.05 -4.75
C ALA A 129 17.60 4.60 -4.17
N LEU A 130 17.85 3.28 -4.08
CA LEU A 130 19.00 2.71 -3.35
C LEU A 130 20.36 2.97 -4.02
N ARG A 131 20.40 3.41 -5.28
CA ARG A 131 21.63 3.70 -6.03
C ARG A 131 22.52 4.78 -5.39
N SER A 132 21.96 5.63 -4.52
CA SER A 132 22.72 6.65 -3.79
C SER A 132 22.22 6.76 -2.35
N PRO A 133 23.10 6.65 -1.34
CA PRO A 133 22.72 6.80 0.07
C PRO A 133 22.07 8.14 0.40
N SER A 134 22.39 9.21 -0.35
CA SER A 134 21.77 10.53 -0.15
C SER A 134 20.28 10.57 -0.49
N ASN A 135 19.80 9.61 -1.29
CA ASN A 135 18.40 9.53 -1.69
C ASN A 135 17.45 9.26 -0.51
N LYS A 136 17.95 8.73 0.61
CA LYS A 136 17.15 8.59 1.83
C LYS A 136 16.60 9.91 2.39
N HIS A 137 17.23 11.04 2.02
CA HIS A 137 16.84 12.38 2.45
C HIS A 137 16.15 13.18 1.34
N LYS A 138 15.79 12.56 0.22
CA LYS A 138 15.23 13.23 -0.95
C LYS A 138 13.86 12.68 -1.30
N ALA A 139 13.10 13.50 -2.00
CA ALA A 139 11.97 13.04 -2.80
C ALA A 139 12.49 12.45 -4.12
N ILE A 140 11.97 11.30 -4.50
CA ILE A 140 12.37 10.53 -5.70
C ILE A 140 11.17 10.46 -6.63
N ALA A 141 11.31 11.02 -7.84
CA ALA A 141 10.34 10.87 -8.91
C ALA A 141 10.73 9.70 -9.82
N LEU A 142 9.74 9.02 -10.38
CA LEU A 142 9.94 8.06 -11.46
C LEU A 142 9.99 8.74 -12.82
N THR A 143 10.75 8.17 -13.75
CA THR A 143 10.55 8.45 -15.18
C THR A 143 9.39 7.60 -15.72
N ARG A 144 8.87 7.94 -16.92
CA ARG A 144 7.82 7.12 -17.58
C ARG A 144 8.25 5.68 -17.79
N GLU A 145 9.51 5.46 -18.21
CA GLU A 145 10.07 4.13 -18.43
C GLU A 145 10.17 3.34 -17.12
N GLN A 146 10.53 4.00 -16.01
CA GLN A 146 10.59 3.39 -14.69
C GLN A 146 9.20 3.02 -14.19
N PHE A 147 8.21 3.90 -14.36
CA PHE A 147 6.81 3.62 -14.04
C PHE A 147 6.27 2.47 -14.90
N ARG A 148 6.48 2.52 -16.23
CA ARG A 148 6.08 1.44 -17.13
C ARG A 148 6.69 0.11 -16.71
N TYR A 149 7.97 0.08 -16.35
CA TYR A 149 8.60 -1.15 -15.90
C TYR A 149 8.04 -1.67 -14.58
N GLY A 150 7.88 -0.80 -13.57
CA GLY A 150 7.49 -1.19 -12.21
C GLY A 150 5.99 -1.38 -12.04
N PHE A 151 5.19 -0.51 -12.65
CA PHE A 151 3.73 -0.44 -12.45
C PHE A 151 2.96 -0.88 -13.70
N GLY A 152 3.31 -0.35 -14.86
CA GLY A 152 2.55 -0.48 -16.10
C GLY A 152 2.99 -1.62 -17.00
N ASN A 153 3.82 -2.56 -16.54
CA ASN A 153 4.41 -3.62 -17.36
C ASN A 153 3.38 -4.62 -17.95
N ALA A 154 2.21 -4.73 -17.35
CA ALA A 154 1.10 -5.57 -17.82
C ALA A 154 0.07 -4.80 -18.67
N LEU A 155 0.28 -3.50 -18.92
CA LEU A 155 -0.65 -2.61 -19.62
C LEU A 155 -0.16 -2.26 -21.03
N SER A 156 -1.04 -1.65 -21.81
CA SER A 156 -0.62 -0.96 -23.04
C SER A 156 0.27 0.23 -22.70
N GLU A 157 1.07 0.69 -23.65
CA GLU A 157 1.93 1.87 -23.44
C GLU A 157 1.10 3.12 -23.19
N GLN A 158 0.01 3.28 -23.93
CA GLN A 158 -0.89 4.42 -23.77
C GLN A 158 -1.48 4.46 -22.35
N GLU A 159 -2.06 3.36 -21.88
CA GLU A 159 -2.64 3.29 -20.53
C GLU A 159 -1.60 3.54 -19.45
N SER A 160 -0.39 2.97 -19.59
CA SER A 160 0.70 3.23 -18.66
C SER A 160 1.08 4.71 -18.60
N ASN A 161 1.13 5.40 -19.76
CA ASN A 161 1.42 6.82 -19.83
C ASN A 161 0.31 7.67 -19.21
N ASP A 162 -0.95 7.34 -19.48
CA ASP A 162 -2.12 8.04 -18.93
C ASP A 162 -2.15 7.94 -17.39
N LEU A 163 -1.87 6.75 -16.84
CA LEU A 163 -1.78 6.54 -15.40
C LEU A 163 -0.60 7.30 -14.78
N PHE A 164 0.57 7.31 -15.46
CA PHE A 164 1.73 8.07 -15.03
C PHE A 164 1.40 9.56 -14.93
N ASP A 165 0.81 10.13 -15.98
CA ASP A 165 0.47 11.56 -16.01
C ASP A 165 -0.58 11.93 -14.96
N ARG A 166 -1.53 11.05 -14.74
CA ARG A 166 -2.66 11.32 -13.86
C ARG A 166 -2.30 11.19 -12.38
N TRP A 167 -1.47 10.20 -11.98
CA TRP A 167 -1.38 9.81 -10.58
C TRP A 167 0.01 9.88 -9.95
N THR A 168 1.11 9.92 -10.75
CA THR A 168 2.43 9.83 -10.15
C THR A 168 2.85 11.12 -9.48
N ILE A 169 3.47 10.97 -8.30
CA ILE A 169 4.09 12.05 -7.53
C ILE A 169 5.51 11.67 -7.13
N PRO A 170 6.40 12.63 -6.83
CA PRO A 170 7.63 12.37 -6.11
C PRO A 170 7.30 11.78 -4.73
N SER A 171 8.08 10.81 -4.28
CA SER A 171 7.86 10.16 -2.98
C SER A 171 9.14 10.09 -2.16
N PRO A 172 9.06 10.01 -0.81
CA PRO A 172 10.25 9.94 0.03
C PRO A 172 11.08 8.71 -0.30
N GLY A 173 12.39 8.88 -0.39
CA GLY A 173 13.30 7.75 -0.60
C GLY A 173 13.50 6.90 0.65
N LEU A 174 13.35 7.49 1.85
CA LEU A 174 13.64 6.83 3.12
C LEU A 174 12.93 5.47 3.31
N PRO A 175 11.62 5.31 3.03
CA PRO A 175 10.92 4.02 3.19
C PRO A 175 11.57 2.86 2.43
N LEU A 176 12.17 3.12 1.25
CA LEU A 176 12.87 2.09 0.49
C LEU A 176 14.15 1.63 1.18
N PHE A 177 14.88 2.53 1.85
CA PHE A 177 16.04 2.16 2.69
C PHE A 177 15.58 1.41 3.94
N GLU A 178 14.53 1.85 4.61
CA GLU A 178 13.96 1.19 5.80
C GLU A 178 13.49 -0.22 5.48
N GLY A 179 12.85 -0.44 4.33
CA GLY A 179 12.44 -1.76 3.85
C GLY A 179 13.64 -2.63 3.46
N ALA A 180 14.58 -2.10 2.66
CA ALA A 180 15.74 -2.84 2.18
C ALA A 180 16.66 -3.32 3.32
N PHE A 181 16.80 -2.50 4.38
CA PHE A 181 17.64 -2.82 5.53
C PHE A 181 16.86 -3.37 6.74
N ALA A 182 15.59 -3.70 6.56
CA ALA A 182 14.71 -4.18 7.63
C ALA A 182 15.26 -5.41 8.37
N ALA A 183 15.92 -6.33 7.66
CA ALA A 183 16.50 -7.54 8.23
C ALA A 183 17.63 -7.26 9.24
N PHE A 184 18.36 -6.16 9.05
CA PHE A 184 19.56 -5.80 9.82
C PHE A 184 19.26 -4.92 11.04
N SER A 185 18.01 -4.44 11.20
CA SER A 185 17.60 -3.56 12.31
C SER A 185 16.67 -4.30 13.26
N SER A 186 16.99 -4.35 14.55
CA SER A 186 16.08 -4.87 15.59
C SER A 186 14.80 -4.03 15.70
N HIS A 187 14.91 -2.72 15.49
CA HIS A 187 13.83 -1.73 15.56
C HIS A 187 13.39 -1.24 14.18
N SER A 188 13.32 -2.17 13.21
CA SER A 188 12.94 -1.80 11.84
C SER A 188 11.53 -1.20 11.76
N PRO A 189 11.35 -0.04 11.09
CA PRO A 189 10.02 0.52 10.80
C PRO A 189 9.14 -0.38 9.92
N ALA A 190 9.72 -1.33 9.19
CA ALA A 190 8.98 -2.35 8.43
C ALA A 190 8.52 -3.55 9.29
N ARG A 191 8.72 -3.51 10.62
CA ARG A 191 8.29 -4.59 11.52
C ARG A 191 6.77 -4.55 11.71
N VAL A 192 6.15 -5.73 11.59
CA VAL A 192 4.74 -5.96 11.87
C VAL A 192 4.62 -7.03 12.97
N ASP A 193 3.67 -6.90 13.89
CA ASP A 193 3.32 -7.98 14.80
C ASP A 193 2.49 -9.05 14.10
N THR A 194 3.19 -9.96 13.44
CA THR A 194 2.57 -11.08 12.70
C THR A 194 2.07 -12.19 13.60
N ARG A 195 2.32 -12.12 14.92
CA ARG A 195 1.89 -13.12 15.90
C ARG A 195 0.66 -12.69 16.70
N ASN A 196 0.21 -11.44 16.56
CA ASN A 196 -0.98 -10.96 17.22
C ASN A 196 -2.21 -11.79 16.77
N SER A 197 -2.71 -12.64 17.67
CA SER A 197 -3.89 -13.48 17.43
C SER A 197 -5.21 -12.77 17.79
N SER A 198 -5.13 -11.57 18.38
CA SER A 198 -6.31 -10.75 18.72
C SER A 198 -6.65 -9.73 17.65
N ARG A 199 -5.86 -9.65 16.55
CA ARG A 199 -6.16 -8.78 15.42
C ARG A 199 -7.36 -9.26 14.62
N GLY A 200 -7.97 -8.34 13.87
CA GLY A 200 -8.97 -8.70 12.86
C GLY A 200 -8.39 -9.48 11.67
N PRO A 201 -9.24 -9.87 10.72
CA PRO A 201 -8.83 -10.60 9.52
C PRO A 201 -7.96 -9.74 8.60
N LEU A 202 -7.05 -10.41 7.88
CA LEU A 202 -6.14 -9.83 6.89
C LEU A 202 -6.31 -10.55 5.56
N LEU A 203 -6.52 -9.78 4.48
CA LEU A 203 -6.35 -10.25 3.11
C LEU A 203 -5.03 -9.71 2.57
N VAL A 204 -4.20 -10.57 2.00
CA VAL A 204 -3.00 -10.20 1.24
C VAL A 204 -3.23 -10.55 -0.21
N THR A 205 -3.06 -9.62 -1.14
CA THR A 205 -3.17 -9.92 -2.57
C THR A 205 -1.83 -9.85 -3.29
N ALA A 206 -1.78 -10.39 -4.51
CA ALA A 206 -0.62 -10.32 -5.39
C ALA A 206 -1.02 -10.26 -6.86
N GLY A 207 -0.43 -9.34 -7.60
CA GLY A 207 -0.45 -9.32 -9.06
C GLY A 207 0.57 -10.30 -9.63
N GLY A 208 0.12 -11.28 -10.46
CA GLY A 208 1.00 -12.32 -10.99
C GLY A 208 2.13 -11.81 -11.88
N LYS A 209 1.93 -10.65 -12.52
CA LYS A 209 2.91 -9.98 -13.40
C LYS A 209 3.57 -8.78 -12.72
N ASP A 210 3.41 -8.59 -11.41
CA ASP A 210 3.97 -7.46 -10.67
C ASP A 210 5.51 -7.50 -10.67
N HIS A 211 6.14 -6.44 -11.16
CA HIS A 211 7.60 -6.27 -11.15
C HIS A 211 8.09 -5.57 -9.90
N THR A 212 7.27 -4.78 -9.22
CA THR A 212 7.62 -4.04 -8.00
C THR A 212 7.53 -4.95 -6.78
N VAL A 213 6.41 -5.66 -6.63
CA VAL A 213 6.17 -6.62 -5.54
C VAL A 213 5.73 -7.97 -6.13
N PRO A 214 6.65 -8.73 -6.74
CA PRO A 214 6.32 -10.04 -7.30
C PRO A 214 5.66 -10.98 -6.28
N PRO A 215 4.80 -11.92 -6.72
CA PRO A 215 4.03 -12.80 -5.84
C PRO A 215 4.83 -13.56 -4.77
N ALA A 216 6.12 -13.80 -5.03
CA ALA A 216 7.02 -14.43 -4.06
C ALA A 216 7.13 -13.63 -2.75
N ILE A 217 7.05 -12.29 -2.81
CA ILE A 217 7.08 -11.40 -1.65
C ILE A 217 5.79 -11.56 -0.85
N SER A 218 4.62 -11.49 -1.49
CA SER A 218 3.31 -11.63 -0.84
C SER A 218 3.15 -13.03 -0.22
N ARG A 219 3.53 -14.09 -0.93
CA ARG A 219 3.54 -15.47 -0.38
C ARG A 219 4.46 -15.59 0.83
N SER A 220 5.63 -14.93 0.81
CA SER A 220 6.55 -14.92 1.95
C SER A 220 5.98 -14.11 3.13
N THR A 221 5.29 -13.01 2.86
CA THR A 221 4.57 -12.23 3.87
C THR A 221 3.52 -13.08 4.57
N VAL A 222 2.65 -13.78 3.84
CA VAL A 222 1.61 -14.65 4.41
C VAL A 222 2.21 -15.75 5.31
N LYS A 223 3.36 -16.34 4.92
CA LYS A 223 4.04 -17.34 5.73
C LYS A 223 4.46 -16.84 7.11
N LEU A 224 4.73 -15.53 7.27
CA LEU A 224 5.09 -14.97 8.57
C LEU A 224 3.91 -14.96 9.56
N TYR A 225 2.68 -14.97 9.06
CA TYR A 225 1.47 -15.01 9.90
C TYR A 225 1.06 -16.43 10.35
N ARG A 226 1.77 -17.48 9.95
CA ARG A 226 1.41 -18.89 10.26
C ARG A 226 1.32 -19.23 11.76
N HIS A 227 1.88 -18.37 12.61
CA HIS A 227 1.88 -18.55 14.07
C HIS A 227 0.79 -17.72 14.77
N SER A 228 -0.05 -17.03 14.04
CA SER A 228 -1.24 -16.33 14.53
C SER A 228 -2.48 -17.18 14.23
N SER A 229 -3.40 -17.28 15.19
CA SER A 229 -4.71 -17.91 14.96
C SER A 229 -5.72 -16.96 14.29
N ALA A 230 -5.39 -15.66 14.16
CA ALA A 230 -6.23 -14.73 13.42
C ALA A 230 -6.18 -15.02 11.92
N VAL A 231 -7.33 -14.85 11.25
CA VAL A 231 -7.50 -15.16 9.83
C VAL A 231 -6.51 -14.36 8.97
N THR A 232 -5.81 -15.05 8.09
CA THR A 232 -4.98 -14.46 7.03
C THR A 232 -5.27 -15.20 5.74
N ASP A 233 -5.90 -14.51 4.79
CA ASP A 233 -6.23 -15.02 3.48
C ASP A 233 -5.26 -14.48 2.43
N HIS A 234 -5.06 -15.23 1.35
CA HIS A 234 -4.20 -14.83 0.24
C HIS A 234 -4.93 -15.02 -1.10
N ARG A 235 -4.81 -14.04 -1.98
CA ARG A 235 -5.39 -14.11 -3.32
C ARG A 235 -4.42 -13.57 -4.38
N GLU A 236 -4.22 -14.31 -5.45
CA GLU A 236 -3.41 -13.89 -6.60
C GLU A 236 -4.29 -13.56 -7.80
N PHE A 237 -3.89 -12.54 -8.54
CA PHE A 237 -4.49 -12.09 -9.79
C PHE A 237 -3.46 -12.31 -10.91
N PRO A 238 -3.48 -13.46 -11.60
CA PRO A 238 -2.36 -13.93 -12.43
C PRO A 238 -1.92 -12.97 -13.54
N ASP A 239 -2.87 -12.20 -14.09
CA ASP A 239 -2.64 -11.33 -15.24
C ASP A 239 -2.41 -9.86 -14.87
N ARG A 240 -2.37 -9.52 -13.58
CA ARG A 240 -2.27 -8.14 -13.10
C ARG A 240 -0.83 -7.77 -12.76
N GLY A 241 -0.45 -6.50 -13.04
CA GLY A 241 0.79 -5.87 -12.61
C GLY A 241 0.59 -5.04 -11.34
N HIS A 242 1.59 -4.21 -10.98
CA HIS A 242 1.54 -3.39 -9.76
C HIS A 242 0.51 -2.25 -9.80
N SER A 243 -0.02 -1.90 -10.99
CA SER A 243 -1.05 -0.86 -11.15
C SER A 243 -2.48 -1.34 -10.89
N LEU A 244 -2.68 -2.55 -10.40
CA LEU A 244 -3.98 -3.23 -10.31
C LEU A 244 -5.05 -2.46 -9.51
N THR A 245 -4.69 -1.46 -8.72
CA THR A 245 -5.64 -0.59 -8.01
C THR A 245 -6.12 0.60 -8.83
N ILE A 246 -5.41 0.95 -9.91
CA ILE A 246 -5.64 2.18 -10.69
C ILE A 246 -5.84 1.97 -12.19
N ASP A 247 -5.47 0.80 -12.71
CA ASP A 247 -5.59 0.48 -14.14
C ASP A 247 -7.03 0.15 -14.55
N SER A 248 -7.28 -0.05 -15.84
CA SER A 248 -8.62 -0.30 -16.38
C SER A 248 -9.36 -1.49 -15.77
N GLY A 249 -8.66 -2.42 -15.14
CA GLY A 249 -9.26 -3.58 -14.45
C GLY A 249 -9.33 -3.43 -12.92
N TRP A 250 -9.13 -2.23 -12.36
CA TRP A 250 -9.21 -1.99 -10.91
C TRP A 250 -10.49 -2.50 -10.26
N ARG A 251 -11.59 -2.47 -11.02
CA ARG A 251 -12.92 -2.87 -10.53
C ARG A 251 -12.98 -4.33 -10.11
N ASP A 252 -12.32 -5.22 -10.85
CA ASP A 252 -12.29 -6.66 -10.52
C ASP A 252 -11.59 -6.89 -9.17
N ILE A 253 -10.56 -6.10 -8.88
CA ILE A 253 -9.84 -6.16 -7.61
C ILE A 253 -10.73 -5.63 -6.48
N ALA A 254 -11.39 -4.50 -6.70
CA ALA A 254 -12.28 -3.90 -5.72
C ALA A 254 -13.49 -4.80 -5.39
N ASP A 255 -14.12 -5.40 -6.40
CA ASP A 255 -15.23 -6.34 -6.21
C ASP A 255 -14.77 -7.61 -5.45
N ALA A 256 -13.54 -8.09 -5.71
CA ALA A 256 -12.95 -9.20 -4.96
C ALA A 256 -12.71 -8.86 -3.49
N VAL A 257 -12.28 -7.63 -3.19
CA VAL A 257 -12.11 -7.13 -1.82
C VAL A 257 -13.46 -7.00 -1.12
N LEU A 258 -14.45 -6.39 -1.76
CA LEU A 258 -15.82 -6.26 -1.22
C LEU A 258 -16.46 -7.63 -0.93
N HIS A 259 -16.25 -8.60 -1.82
CA HIS A 259 -16.72 -9.96 -1.61
C HIS A 259 -16.08 -10.59 -0.36
N TRP A 260 -14.76 -10.46 -0.22
CA TRP A 260 -14.04 -10.96 0.95
C TRP A 260 -14.49 -10.28 2.25
N LEU A 261 -14.68 -8.95 2.25
CA LEU A 261 -15.22 -8.24 3.41
C LEU A 261 -16.60 -8.78 3.82
N LYS A 262 -17.49 -8.98 2.84
CA LYS A 262 -18.81 -9.56 3.08
C LYS A 262 -18.73 -10.98 3.68
N GLU A 263 -17.83 -11.84 3.18
CA GLU A 263 -17.59 -13.18 3.74
C GLU A 263 -17.10 -13.14 5.20
N LYS A 264 -16.42 -12.07 5.60
CA LYS A 264 -15.95 -11.86 6.98
C LYS A 264 -16.98 -11.14 7.87
N GLY A 265 -18.15 -10.78 7.35
CA GLY A 265 -19.19 -10.07 8.10
C GLY A 265 -18.83 -8.60 8.38
N LEU A 266 -18.09 -7.99 7.48
CA LEU A 266 -17.55 -6.64 7.59
C LEU A 266 -18.25 -5.66 6.64
#